data_f9a15210660558e0a5d40b2ce2016d08
#
_entry.id   f9a15210660558e0a5d40b2ce2016d08
#
_cell.length_a   1.000
_cell.length_b   1.000
_cell.length_c   1.000
_cell.angle_alpha   90.00
_cell.angle_beta   90.00
_cell.angle_gamma   90.00
#
_symmetry.space_group_name_H-M   'P 1'
#
loop_
_entity.id
_entity.type
_entity.pdbx_description
1 polymer ?
#
loop_
_entity_poly.entity_id
_entity_poly.type
_entity_poly.pdbx_seq_one_letter_code
_entity_poly.pdbx_strand_id
1 'polypeptide(L)' 'MGNMSKVITVNINGEPRQLSANATVAALIEEMGLTGKRIALERNGEIVPRSTFGTRQLAAGDKLEIVVAVGGG' A
#
# COMPACT_ATOMS: atom_id res chain seq x y z
N MET A 1 -5.65 -1.53 -27.92
CA MET A 1 -5.75 -1.40 -27.41
C MET A 1 -5.77 -1.77 -26.40
N GLY A 2 -5.85 -1.75 -25.94
CA GLY A 2 -6.06 -2.13 -25.11
C GLY A 2 -5.59 -2.03 -24.01
N ASN A 3 -5.19 -1.53 -23.55
CA ASN A 3 -4.66 -1.45 -22.61
C ASN A 3 -5.07 -1.23 -21.55
N MET A 4 -5.47 -1.52 -21.21
CA MET A 4 -6.04 -1.34 -20.32
C MET A 4 -5.56 -1.42 -19.17
N SER A 5 -5.16 -0.59 -18.66
CA SER A 5 -4.75 -0.61 -17.38
C SER A 5 -5.91 -0.80 -16.53
N LYS A 6 -5.92 -1.79 -15.81
CA LYS A 6 -6.90 -1.99 -14.81
C LYS A 6 -6.47 -1.29 -13.55
N VAL A 7 -7.43 -0.71 -12.89
CA VAL A 7 -7.17 -0.08 -11.60
C VAL A 7 -8.03 -0.74 -10.55
N ILE A 8 -7.56 -0.70 -9.34
CA ILE A 8 -8.32 -1.16 -8.19
C ILE A 8 -8.44 0.01 -7.21
N THR A 9 -9.44 -0.05 -6.37
CA THR A 9 -9.59 0.94 -5.32
C THR A 9 -9.36 0.27 -3.98
N VAL A 10 -8.46 0.83 -3.21
CA VAL A 10 -8.23 0.38 -1.84
C VAL A 10 -8.55 1.54 -0.92
N ASN A 11 -8.62 1.23 0.37
CA ASN A 11 -8.90 2.24 1.37
C ASN A 11 -7.66 2.39 2.23
N ILE A 12 -7.14 3.59 2.35
CA ILE A 12 -5.93 3.82 3.12
C ILE A 12 -6.26 4.82 4.21
N ASN A 13 -6.20 4.36 5.45
CA ASN A 13 -6.51 5.18 6.61
C ASN A 13 -7.88 5.86 6.46
N GLY A 14 -8.82 5.12 5.91
CA GLY A 14 -10.19 5.61 5.77
C GLY A 14 -10.48 6.33 4.48
N GLU A 15 -9.50 6.47 3.60
CA GLU A 15 -9.70 7.21 2.35
C GLU A 15 -9.48 6.32 1.15
N PRO A 16 -10.34 6.41 0.14
CA PRO A 16 -10.17 5.59 -1.05
C PRO A 16 -8.99 6.08 -1.88
N ARG A 17 -8.30 5.15 -2.50
CA ARG A 17 -7.20 5.46 -3.37
C ARG A 17 -7.17 4.46 -4.51
N GLN A 18 -6.96 4.93 -5.71
CA GLN A 18 -6.88 4.07 -6.87
C GLN A 18 -5.44 3.68 -7.15
N LEU A 19 -5.25 2.43 -7.45
CA LEU A 19 -3.93 1.88 -7.72
C LEU A 19 -4.01 1.01 -8.96
N SER A 20 -2.87 0.76 -9.56
CA SER A 20 -2.78 -0.24 -10.61
C SER A 20 -3.15 -1.60 -10.05
N ALA A 21 -3.83 -2.41 -10.85
CA ALA A 21 -4.29 -3.71 -10.41
C ALA A 21 -3.15 -4.64 -9.99
N ASN A 22 -1.94 -4.36 -10.47
CA ASN A 22 -0.80 -5.20 -10.11
C ASN A 22 0.10 -4.57 -9.07
N ALA A 23 -0.38 -3.52 -8.42
CA ALA A 23 0.47 -2.80 -7.48
C ALA A 23 0.83 -3.67 -6.29
N THR A 24 2.07 -3.59 -5.90
CA THR A 24 2.52 -4.20 -4.66
C THR A 24 2.48 -3.18 -3.55
N VAL A 25 2.64 -3.65 -2.33
CA VAL A 25 2.73 -2.74 -1.20
C VAL A 25 3.91 -1.78 -1.38
N ALA A 26 5.05 -2.30 -1.87
CA ALA A 26 6.21 -1.43 -2.09
C ALA A 26 5.90 -0.33 -3.09
N ALA A 27 5.17 -0.66 -4.16
CA ALA A 27 4.81 0.34 -5.14
C ALA A 27 3.91 1.43 -4.53
N LEU A 28 2.99 1.02 -3.68
CA LEU A 28 2.14 1.99 -2.98
C LEU A 28 2.97 2.90 -2.08
N ILE A 29 3.88 2.31 -1.32
CA ILE A 29 4.72 3.08 -0.41
C ILE A 29 5.55 4.10 -1.19
N GLU A 30 6.06 3.68 -2.32
CA GLU A 30 6.84 4.58 -3.17
C GLU A 30 5.96 5.71 -3.71
N GLU A 31 4.76 5.36 -4.14
CA GLU A 31 3.85 6.35 -4.70
C GLU A 31 3.44 7.39 -3.66
N MET A 32 3.34 6.96 -2.41
CA MET A 32 2.98 7.88 -1.33
C MET A 32 4.18 8.66 -0.79
N GLY A 33 5.36 8.42 -1.33
CA GLY A 33 6.54 9.15 -0.87
C GLY A 33 7.05 8.67 0.47
N LEU A 34 6.76 7.44 0.83
CA LEU A 34 7.14 6.93 2.14
C LEU A 34 8.33 5.99 2.10
N THR A 35 8.95 5.84 0.94
CA THR A 35 10.12 4.97 0.81
C THR A 35 11.21 5.44 1.76
N GLY A 36 11.78 4.50 2.49
CA GLY A 36 12.84 4.82 3.42
C GLY A 36 12.36 5.27 4.78
N LYS A 37 11.07 5.49 4.92
CA LYS A 37 10.54 5.86 6.22
C LYS A 37 10.15 4.64 7.01
N ARG A 38 10.14 4.78 8.32
CA ARG A 38 9.71 3.70 9.16
C ARG A 38 8.21 3.68 9.20
N ILE A 39 7.62 2.68 8.63
CA ILE A 39 6.18 2.57 8.61
C ILE A 39 5.74 1.22 9.12
N ALA A 40 4.56 1.18 9.69
CA ALA A 40 3.86 -0.04 10.00
C ALA A 40 2.63 -0.07 9.11
N LEU A 41 2.39 -1.19 8.48
CA LEU A 41 1.29 -1.32 7.55
C LEU A 41 0.46 -2.53 7.90
N GLU A 42 -0.85 -2.32 8.03
CA GLU A 42 -1.79 -3.41 8.23
C GLU A 42 -2.68 -3.50 7.01
N ARG A 43 -3.01 -4.70 6.64
CA ARG A 43 -3.92 -4.97 5.56
C ARG A 43 -5.03 -5.84 6.08
N ASN A 44 -6.25 -5.32 6.05
CA ASN A 44 -7.43 -6.04 6.52
C ASN A 44 -7.24 -6.57 7.93
N GLY A 45 -6.59 -5.77 8.77
CA GLY A 45 -6.38 -6.12 10.17
C GLY A 45 -5.15 -6.92 10.47
N GLU A 46 -4.32 -7.20 9.46
CA GLU A 46 -3.12 -8.01 9.68
C GLU A 46 -1.89 -7.22 9.31
N ILE A 47 -0.87 -7.32 10.13
CA ILE A 47 0.40 -6.68 9.86
C ILE A 47 1.04 -7.31 8.63
N VAL A 48 1.50 -6.47 7.73
CA VAL A 48 2.26 -6.93 6.57
C VAL A 48 3.74 -6.74 6.89
N PRO A 49 4.52 -7.81 6.94
CA PRO A 49 5.94 -7.66 7.25
C PRO A 49 6.64 -6.87 6.16
N ARG A 50 7.54 -6.01 6.60
CA ARG A 50 8.26 -5.15 5.68
C ARG A 50 9.00 -5.95 4.61
N SER A 51 9.55 -7.09 4.98
CA SER A 51 10.28 -7.91 4.04
C SER A 51 9.42 -8.42 2.89
N THR A 52 8.09 -8.38 3.02
CA THR A 52 7.20 -8.86 1.97
C THR A 52 6.60 -7.73 1.15
N PHE A 53 6.96 -6.50 1.40
CA PHE A 53 6.35 -5.37 0.68
C PHE A 53 6.53 -5.49 -0.83
N GLY A 54 7.65 -5.99 -1.26
CA GLY A 54 7.94 -6.08 -2.68
C GLY A 54 7.21 -7.20 -3.41
N THR A 55 6.67 -8.15 -2.68
CA THR A 55 5.99 -9.28 -3.30
C THR A 55 4.50 -9.34 -2.97
N ARG A 56 4.05 -8.54 -2.01
CA ARG A 56 2.66 -8.61 -1.58
C ARG A 56 1.82 -7.72 -2.47
N GLN A 57 0.95 -8.30 -3.25
CA GLN A 57 0.08 -7.53 -4.14
C GLN A 57 -1.19 -7.14 -3.42
N LEU A 58 -1.71 -6.00 -3.78
CA LEU A 58 -2.95 -5.49 -3.21
C LEU A 58 -4.12 -5.88 -4.08
N ALA A 59 -5.29 -5.91 -3.48
CA ALA A 59 -6.51 -6.30 -4.18
C ALA A 59 -7.57 -5.25 -3.96
N ALA A 60 -8.51 -5.19 -4.88
CA ALA A 60 -9.62 -4.26 -4.76
C ALA A 60 -10.35 -4.46 -3.45
N GLY A 61 -10.65 -3.38 -2.79
CA GLY A 61 -11.38 -3.44 -1.52
C GLY A 61 -10.52 -3.63 -0.30
N ASP A 62 -9.21 -3.76 -0.48
CA ASP A 62 -8.34 -3.89 0.70
C ASP A 62 -8.42 -2.67 1.58
N LYS A 63 -8.40 -2.91 2.87
CA LYS A 63 -8.35 -1.83 3.86
C LYS A 63 -6.97 -1.81 4.47
N LEU A 64 -6.30 -0.71 4.28
CA LEU A 64 -4.93 -0.55 4.72
C LEU A 64 -4.85 0.51 5.79
N GLU A 65 -4.01 0.27 6.78
CA GLU A 65 -3.67 1.29 7.76
C GLU A 65 -2.18 1.47 7.76
N ILE A 66 -1.75 2.68 7.54
CA ILE A 66 -0.33 2.98 7.47
C ILE A 66 -0.01 4.01 8.55
N VAL A 67 0.95 3.66 9.39
CA VAL A 67 1.40 4.56 10.45
C VAL A 67 2.87 4.85 10.19
N VAL A 68 3.22 6.11 10.15
CA VAL A 68 4.62 6.51 9.99
C VAL A 68 5.17 6.82 11.36
N ALA A 69 6.23 6.12 11.72
CA ALA A 69 6.86 6.36 13.01
C ALA A 69 7.62 7.66 12.94
N VAL A 70 7.30 8.55 13.83
CA VAL A 70 7.99 9.76 13.84
C VAL A 70 9.07 9.62 14.82
N GLY A 71 10.11 9.76 14.45
CA GLY A 71 10.94 9.63 15.34
C GLY A 71 11.88 10.09 15.74
N GLY A 72 12.10 9.98 16.47
CA GLY A 72 12.92 10.30 17.05
C GLY A 72 14.21 10.18 16.97
N GLY A 73 14.62 10.38 16.63
CA GLY A 73 15.86 10.24 16.63
C GLY A 73 16.87 10.05 16.90
#